data_3305696542fde6b7eefb8772cef57f0e
#
_entry.id   3305696542fde6b7eefb8772cef57f0e
#
_cell.length_a   1.000
_cell.length_b   1.000
_cell.length_c   1.000
_cell.angle_alpha   90.00
_cell.angle_beta   90.00
_cell.angle_gamma   90.00
#
_symmetry.space_group_name_H-M   'P 1'
#
loop_
_entity.id
_entity.type
_entity.pdbx_description
1 polymer ?
#
loop_
_entity_poly.entity_id
_entity_poly.type
_entity_poly.pdbx_seq_one_letter_code
_entity_poly.pdbx_strand_id
1 'polypeptide(L)'
;MSTQGHASKPSTPEIDSNLLITVSGPPGCGATTLCERLSEAMDCPYVSGGDIFRELAEDGELSLHQQTAIADSSADIDRALDERLESIAEKWGSSGKPFILESRLAGWLAGENADLRIWLDAPDEVRVDRIDGREETEAEMRVREVSEAGRYQKYYDIDVEDREFYDLNINTARWGKAGVFQLVKTAIEQYDAEADEGAYETPAVEF
;
A
#
# COMPACT_ATOMS: atom_id res chain seq x y z
N MET A 1 -26.66 25.10 -36.06
CA MET A 1 -25.36 25.25 -35.38
C MET A 1 -25.12 23.95 -34.63
N SER A 2 -24.32 23.06 -35.24
CA SER A 2 -24.05 21.73 -34.69
C SER A 2 -22.83 21.80 -33.79
N THR A 3 -23.01 21.57 -32.51
CA THR A 3 -21.93 21.36 -31.55
C THR A 3 -21.44 19.93 -31.70
N GLN A 4 -20.30 19.78 -32.37
CA GLN A 4 -19.56 18.51 -32.39
C GLN A 4 -18.91 18.30 -31.00
N GLY A 5 -19.44 17.34 -30.25
CA GLY A 5 -18.78 16.81 -29.06
C GLY A 5 -17.47 16.13 -29.48
N HIS A 6 -16.34 16.69 -29.06
CA HIS A 6 -15.06 16.00 -29.11
C HIS A 6 -15.10 14.88 -28.08
N ALA A 7 -15.37 13.67 -28.55
CA ALA A 7 -15.01 12.48 -27.80
C ALA A 7 -13.47 12.38 -27.82
N SER A 8 -12.83 12.66 -26.68
CA SER A 8 -11.42 12.38 -26.49
C SER A 8 -11.19 10.87 -26.73
N LYS A 9 -10.27 10.53 -27.65
CA LYS A 9 -9.79 9.16 -27.80
C LYS A 9 -9.28 8.69 -26.44
N PRO A 10 -9.55 7.44 -26.01
CA PRO A 10 -8.90 6.87 -24.86
C PRO A 10 -7.38 6.97 -25.08
N SER A 11 -6.70 7.69 -24.21
CA SER A 11 -5.23 7.73 -24.21
C SER A 11 -4.76 6.34 -23.81
N THR A 12 -3.83 5.75 -24.57
CA THR A 12 -3.15 4.54 -24.16
C THR A 12 -2.45 4.81 -22.83
N PRO A 13 -2.54 3.92 -21.83
CA PRO A 13 -1.84 4.12 -20.56
C PRO A 13 -0.33 4.29 -20.79
N GLU A 14 0.33 5.06 -19.93
CA GLU A 14 1.78 5.26 -19.98
C GLU A 14 2.53 3.96 -19.69
N ILE A 15 1.94 3.11 -18.82
CA ILE A 15 2.43 1.78 -18.46
C ILE A 15 1.36 0.76 -18.85
N ASP A 16 1.65 -0.10 -19.81
CA ASP A 16 0.78 -1.22 -20.20
C ASP A 16 1.15 -2.44 -19.35
N SER A 17 0.30 -2.80 -18.41
CA SER A 17 0.54 -3.88 -17.45
C SER A 17 -0.79 -4.44 -16.94
N ASN A 18 -0.80 -5.69 -16.52
CA ASN A 18 -1.93 -6.37 -15.88
C ASN A 18 -1.59 -6.84 -14.45
N LEU A 19 -0.50 -6.34 -13.88
CA LEU A 19 0.00 -6.79 -12.58
C LEU A 19 -0.86 -6.29 -11.42
N LEU A 20 -0.95 -7.13 -10.38
CA LEU A 20 -1.33 -6.72 -9.04
C LEU A 20 -0.06 -6.31 -8.28
N ILE A 21 0.02 -5.03 -7.94
CA ILE A 21 1.17 -4.43 -7.27
C ILE A 21 0.79 -4.07 -5.85
N THR A 22 1.62 -4.47 -4.89
CA THR A 22 1.48 -4.02 -3.51
C THR A 22 2.52 -2.95 -3.18
N VAL A 23 2.09 -1.93 -2.44
CA VAL A 23 2.97 -0.88 -1.93
C VAL A 23 2.80 -0.79 -0.42
N SER A 24 3.86 -1.11 0.31
CA SER A 24 3.91 -1.08 1.77
C SER A 24 4.97 -0.11 2.26
N GLY A 25 4.86 0.26 3.52
CA GLY A 25 5.87 1.09 4.17
C GLY A 25 5.31 1.90 5.36
N PRO A 26 6.19 2.49 6.18
CA PRO A 26 5.79 3.30 7.31
C PRO A 26 5.14 4.62 6.91
N PRO A 27 4.36 5.26 7.79
CA PRO A 27 3.80 6.58 7.54
C PRO A 27 4.88 7.58 7.10
N GLY A 28 4.57 8.42 6.10
CA GLY A 28 5.52 9.40 5.55
C GLY A 28 6.56 8.82 4.57
N CYS A 29 6.55 7.51 4.28
CA CYS A 29 7.43 6.91 3.28
C CYS A 29 7.13 7.35 1.84
N GLY A 30 5.92 7.86 1.56
CA GLY A 30 5.50 8.35 0.25
C GLY A 30 4.69 7.34 -0.59
N ALA A 31 4.15 6.30 0.04
CA ALA A 31 3.35 5.25 -0.61
C ALA A 31 2.16 5.83 -1.39
N THR A 32 1.30 6.62 -0.75
CA THR A 32 0.14 7.26 -1.39
C THR A 32 0.54 8.05 -2.64
N THR A 33 1.60 8.87 -2.55
CA THR A 33 2.10 9.66 -3.70
C THR A 33 2.54 8.76 -4.87
N LEU A 34 3.16 7.62 -4.56
CA LEU A 34 3.56 6.65 -5.59
C LEU A 34 2.33 5.98 -6.19
N CYS A 35 1.39 5.50 -5.36
CA CYS A 35 0.18 4.79 -5.79
C CYS A 35 -0.72 5.66 -6.68
N GLU A 36 -0.95 6.91 -6.31
CA GLU A 36 -1.69 7.88 -7.14
C GLU A 36 -1.07 8.00 -8.53
N ARG A 37 0.24 8.16 -8.58
CA ARG A 37 0.95 8.35 -9.85
C ARG A 37 1.02 7.08 -10.70
N LEU A 38 1.17 5.90 -10.06
CA LEU A 38 1.10 4.62 -10.77
C LEU A 38 -0.31 4.36 -11.30
N SER A 39 -1.35 4.62 -10.50
CA SER A 39 -2.75 4.51 -10.89
C SER A 39 -3.06 5.34 -12.15
N GLU A 40 -2.58 6.59 -12.20
CA GLU A 40 -2.71 7.44 -13.39
C GLU A 40 -1.96 6.85 -14.60
N ALA A 41 -0.72 6.40 -14.40
CA ALA A 41 0.14 5.91 -15.48
C ALA A 41 -0.32 4.57 -16.05
N MET A 42 -0.90 3.70 -15.23
CA MET A 42 -1.42 2.37 -15.59
C MET A 42 -2.91 2.40 -15.99
N ASP A 43 -3.59 3.55 -15.82
CA ASP A 43 -5.06 3.67 -15.97
C ASP A 43 -5.80 2.58 -15.18
N CYS A 44 -5.41 2.36 -13.93
CA CYS A 44 -5.97 1.32 -13.07
C CYS A 44 -6.38 1.88 -11.70
N PRO A 45 -7.35 1.24 -11.03
CA PRO A 45 -7.72 1.61 -9.67
C PRO A 45 -6.60 1.26 -8.67
N TYR A 46 -6.55 2.02 -7.57
CA TYR A 46 -5.82 1.61 -6.38
C TYR A 46 -6.71 1.71 -5.13
N VAL A 47 -6.40 0.93 -4.13
CA VAL A 47 -7.05 0.96 -2.82
C VAL A 47 -5.99 1.23 -1.75
N SER A 48 -6.29 2.20 -0.89
CA SER A 48 -5.48 2.53 0.28
C SER A 48 -6.13 1.97 1.54
N GLY A 49 -5.37 1.18 2.31
CA GLY A 49 -5.78 0.71 3.63
C GLY A 49 -6.06 1.86 4.59
N GLY A 50 -5.33 2.96 4.46
CA GLY A 50 -5.57 4.17 5.25
C GLY A 50 -6.93 4.82 4.96
N ASP A 51 -7.43 4.75 3.71
CA ASP A 51 -8.76 5.26 3.36
C ASP A 51 -9.86 4.34 3.92
N ILE A 52 -9.72 3.02 3.75
CA ILE A 52 -10.66 2.05 4.34
C ILE A 52 -10.69 2.19 5.87
N PHE A 53 -9.54 2.34 6.51
CA PHE A 53 -9.47 2.54 7.95
C PHE A 53 -10.25 3.78 8.40
N ARG A 54 -10.14 4.90 7.66
CA ARG A 54 -10.91 6.12 7.95
C ARG A 54 -12.41 5.92 7.77
N GLU A 55 -12.84 5.23 6.72
CA GLU A 55 -14.25 4.88 6.51
C GLU A 55 -14.80 4.05 7.68
N LEU A 56 -14.09 2.98 8.08
CA LEU A 56 -14.50 2.13 9.21
C LEU A 56 -14.52 2.90 10.54
N ALA A 57 -13.60 3.85 10.70
CA ALA A 57 -13.52 4.70 11.87
C ALA A 57 -14.68 5.70 11.95
N GLU A 58 -15.08 6.29 10.84
CA GLU A 58 -16.22 7.23 10.76
C GLU A 58 -17.54 6.52 11.02
N ASP A 59 -17.73 5.34 10.47
CA ASP A 59 -18.94 4.50 10.71
C ASP A 59 -19.09 4.08 12.18
N GLY A 60 -17.98 3.99 12.93
CA GLY A 60 -17.95 3.68 14.36
C GLY A 60 -18.11 4.87 15.31
N GLU A 61 -18.31 6.11 14.82
CA GLU A 61 -18.39 7.36 15.61
C GLU A 61 -17.16 7.64 16.53
N LEU A 62 -15.98 7.07 16.25
CA LEU A 62 -14.78 7.23 17.06
C LEU A 62 -13.72 8.05 16.34
N SER A 63 -13.16 9.06 17.01
CA SER A 63 -12.05 9.84 16.45
C SER A 63 -10.76 9.00 16.42
N LEU A 64 -9.87 9.26 15.45
CA LEU A 64 -8.55 8.61 15.30
C LEU A 64 -7.75 8.55 16.61
N HIS A 65 -7.79 9.60 17.44
CA HIS A 65 -7.11 9.65 18.73
C HIS A 65 -7.75 8.77 19.81
N GLN A 66 -9.06 8.57 19.77
CA GLN A 66 -9.77 7.73 20.73
C GLN A 66 -9.60 6.25 20.40
N GLN A 67 -9.41 5.91 19.13
CA GLN A 67 -9.23 4.53 18.65
C GLN A 67 -7.87 3.94 19.04
N THR A 68 -6.82 4.75 19.05
CA THR A 68 -5.48 4.31 19.53
C THR A 68 -5.43 4.09 21.04
N ALA A 69 -6.33 4.69 21.82
CA ALA A 69 -6.36 4.58 23.27
C ALA A 69 -7.25 3.46 23.82
N ILE A 70 -8.14 2.88 22.99
CA ILE A 70 -9.06 1.83 23.40
C ILE A 70 -8.63 0.51 22.73
N ALA A 71 -7.70 -0.19 23.35
CA ALA A 71 -6.99 -1.35 22.81
C ALA A 71 -7.89 -2.54 22.38
N ASP A 72 -9.11 -2.65 22.86
CA ASP A 72 -10.02 -3.76 22.52
C ASP A 72 -10.92 -3.45 21.31
N SER A 73 -11.34 -2.21 21.11
CA SER A 73 -12.17 -1.82 19.96
C SER A 73 -11.35 -1.57 18.69
N SER A 74 -10.06 -1.24 18.81
CA SER A 74 -9.18 -1.09 17.65
C SER A 74 -8.81 -2.42 17.01
N ALA A 75 -8.72 -3.49 17.77
CA ALA A 75 -8.41 -4.83 17.24
C ALA A 75 -9.47 -5.36 16.28
N ASP A 76 -10.75 -5.06 16.53
CA ASP A 76 -11.85 -5.49 15.67
C ASP A 76 -11.88 -4.67 14.36
N ILE A 77 -11.54 -3.37 14.43
CA ILE A 77 -11.43 -2.52 13.24
C ILE A 77 -10.22 -2.92 12.39
N ASP A 78 -9.07 -3.20 13.03
CA ASP A 78 -7.87 -3.64 12.32
C ASP A 78 -8.13 -4.97 11.59
N ARG A 79 -8.75 -5.95 12.25
CA ARG A 79 -9.12 -7.23 11.59
C ARG A 79 -10.10 -7.04 10.45
N ALA A 80 -11.14 -6.23 10.63
CA ALA A 80 -12.09 -5.94 9.58
C ALA A 80 -11.44 -5.24 8.37
N LEU A 81 -10.44 -4.39 8.62
CA LEU A 81 -9.61 -3.78 7.58
C LEU A 81 -8.80 -4.84 6.84
N ASP A 82 -8.09 -5.68 7.58
CA ASP A 82 -7.18 -6.68 7.01
C ASP A 82 -7.97 -7.73 6.19
N GLU A 83 -9.08 -8.27 6.73
CA GLU A 83 -10.00 -9.16 6.00
C GLU A 83 -10.53 -8.51 4.71
N ARG A 84 -10.85 -7.22 4.76
CA ARG A 84 -11.34 -6.49 3.59
C ARG A 84 -10.25 -6.31 2.52
N LEU A 85 -9.02 -6.01 2.93
CA LEU A 85 -7.88 -5.86 2.02
C LEU A 85 -7.49 -7.20 1.39
N GLU A 86 -7.48 -8.29 2.16
CA GLU A 86 -7.26 -9.65 1.66
C GLU A 86 -8.30 -10.02 0.60
N SER A 87 -9.60 -9.85 0.90
CA SER A 87 -10.69 -10.11 -0.04
C SER A 87 -10.57 -9.28 -1.33
N ILE A 88 -10.09 -8.04 -1.24
CA ILE A 88 -9.82 -7.19 -2.40
C ILE A 88 -8.67 -7.76 -3.22
N ALA A 89 -7.56 -8.17 -2.58
CA ALA A 89 -6.42 -8.77 -3.25
C ALA A 89 -6.78 -10.05 -3.99
N GLU A 90 -7.52 -10.97 -3.37
CA GLU A 90 -8.02 -12.20 -4.01
C GLU A 90 -8.88 -11.91 -5.24
N LYS A 91 -9.83 -10.99 -5.09
CA LYS A 91 -10.73 -10.61 -6.19
C LYS A 91 -9.97 -10.02 -7.38
N TRP A 92 -9.00 -9.16 -7.12
CA TRP A 92 -8.24 -8.50 -8.18
C TRP A 92 -7.14 -9.39 -8.75
N GLY A 93 -6.45 -10.19 -7.95
CA GLY A 93 -5.49 -11.18 -8.40
C GLY A 93 -6.08 -12.17 -9.40
N SER A 94 -7.32 -12.62 -9.14
CA SER A 94 -8.04 -13.51 -10.07
C SER A 94 -8.60 -12.81 -11.31
N SER A 95 -8.59 -11.48 -11.38
CA SER A 95 -9.23 -10.71 -12.46
C SER A 95 -8.39 -10.60 -13.73
N GLY A 96 -7.07 -10.76 -13.64
CA GLY A 96 -6.11 -10.52 -14.72
C GLY A 96 -6.06 -9.04 -15.18
N LYS A 97 -6.46 -8.10 -14.31
CA LYS A 97 -6.46 -6.66 -14.58
C LYS A 97 -5.48 -5.97 -13.66
N PRO A 98 -4.86 -4.86 -14.12
CA PRO A 98 -3.95 -4.11 -13.29
C PRO A 98 -4.65 -3.56 -12.04
N PHE A 99 -3.96 -3.64 -10.90
CA PHE A 99 -4.48 -3.15 -9.63
C PHE A 99 -3.35 -2.79 -8.67
N ILE A 100 -3.55 -1.81 -7.82
CA ILE A 100 -2.59 -1.40 -6.81
C ILE A 100 -3.24 -1.48 -5.43
N LEU A 101 -2.59 -2.18 -4.51
CA LEU A 101 -2.97 -2.28 -3.11
C LEU A 101 -1.93 -1.56 -2.24
N GLU A 102 -2.36 -0.57 -1.47
CA GLU A 102 -1.52 0.18 -0.54
C GLU A 102 -1.97 -0.10 0.89
N SER A 103 -1.11 -0.66 1.69
CA SER A 103 -1.26 -0.68 3.16
C SER A 103 0.04 -1.07 3.84
N ARG A 104 0.09 -0.95 5.18
CA ARG A 104 1.23 -1.41 5.96
C ARG A 104 1.54 -2.89 5.72
N LEU A 105 0.51 -3.72 5.59
CA LEU A 105 0.60 -5.15 5.38
C LEU A 105 0.24 -5.59 3.95
N ALA A 106 0.19 -4.70 2.96
CA ALA A 106 -0.28 -5.05 1.61
C ALA A 106 0.49 -6.23 1.00
N GLY A 107 1.79 -6.33 1.24
CA GLY A 107 2.61 -7.44 0.75
C GLY A 107 2.23 -8.78 1.37
N TRP A 108 1.87 -8.82 2.67
CA TRP A 108 1.39 -10.05 3.35
C TRP A 108 -0.04 -10.38 2.95
N LEU A 109 -0.93 -9.39 3.00
CA LEU A 109 -2.36 -9.53 2.72
C LEU A 109 -2.65 -10.03 1.30
N ALA A 110 -1.84 -9.60 0.33
CA ALA A 110 -2.02 -10.05 -1.05
C ALA A 110 -1.51 -11.48 -1.28
N GLY A 111 -0.62 -11.98 -0.41
CA GLY A 111 -0.10 -13.33 -0.52
C GLY A 111 0.43 -13.66 -1.94
N GLU A 112 0.07 -14.80 -2.46
CA GLU A 112 0.41 -15.26 -3.82
C GLU A 112 -0.30 -14.47 -4.93
N ASN A 113 -1.29 -13.64 -4.60
CA ASN A 113 -2.00 -12.84 -5.59
C ASN A 113 -1.20 -11.63 -6.09
N ALA A 114 -0.16 -11.19 -5.35
CA ALA A 114 0.67 -10.06 -5.77
C ALA A 114 1.76 -10.51 -6.74
N ASP A 115 1.82 -9.84 -7.90
CA ASP A 115 2.89 -10.03 -8.87
C ASP A 115 4.17 -9.27 -8.49
N LEU A 116 4.03 -8.07 -7.90
CA LEU A 116 5.15 -7.22 -7.52
C LEU A 116 4.91 -6.59 -6.15
N ARG A 117 5.85 -6.81 -5.22
CA ARG A 117 5.79 -6.31 -3.84
C ARG A 117 6.84 -5.24 -3.61
N ILE A 118 6.40 -4.05 -3.23
CA ILE A 118 7.24 -2.88 -3.07
C ILE A 118 7.18 -2.41 -1.62
N TRP A 119 8.35 -2.31 -0.99
CA TRP A 119 8.51 -1.64 0.29
C TRP A 119 9.16 -0.27 0.10
N LEU A 120 8.51 0.76 0.61
CA LEU A 120 9.05 2.12 0.67
C LEU A 120 9.47 2.44 2.09
N ASP A 121 10.63 3.06 2.23
CA ASP A 121 11.13 3.53 3.51
C ASP A 121 11.77 4.91 3.41
N ALA A 122 11.94 5.56 4.54
CA ALA A 122 12.78 6.74 4.72
C ALA A 122 13.16 6.88 6.20
N PRO A 123 14.29 7.52 6.52
CA PRO A 123 14.63 7.84 7.90
C PRO A 123 13.51 8.59 8.62
N ASP A 124 13.34 8.34 9.91
CA ASP A 124 12.26 8.92 10.73
C ASP A 124 12.17 10.44 10.60
N GLU A 125 13.30 11.14 10.68
CA GLU A 125 13.36 12.60 10.53
C GLU A 125 12.75 13.08 9.22
N VAL A 126 13.01 12.35 8.11
CA VAL A 126 12.47 12.67 6.79
C VAL A 126 10.97 12.38 6.71
N ARG A 127 10.52 11.32 7.38
CA ARG A 127 9.10 10.93 7.38
C ARG A 127 8.27 11.91 8.19
N VAL A 128 8.78 12.34 9.35
CA VAL A 128 8.18 13.37 10.20
C VAL A 128 8.00 14.67 9.43
N ASP A 129 9.06 15.16 8.78
CA ASP A 129 9.00 16.40 7.99
C ASP A 129 7.93 16.33 6.87
N ARG A 130 7.65 15.13 6.33
CA ARG A 130 6.65 14.94 5.26
C ARG A 130 5.22 14.89 5.76
N ILE A 131 5.01 14.49 7.00
CA ILE A 131 3.70 14.49 7.65
C ILE A 131 3.47 15.77 8.46
N ASP A 132 4.47 16.61 8.61
CA ASP A 132 4.35 17.94 9.23
C ASP A 132 3.29 18.75 8.46
N GLY A 133 2.27 19.23 9.21
CA GLY A 133 1.05 19.83 8.61
C GLY A 133 -0.16 18.89 8.56
N ARG A 134 -0.02 17.60 8.93
CA ARG A 134 -1.12 16.74 9.38
C ARG A 134 -1.33 16.94 10.87
N GLU A 135 -2.49 16.56 11.40
CA GLU A 135 -2.82 16.72 12.84
C GLU A 135 -2.01 15.79 13.77
N GLU A 136 -1.06 15.01 13.25
CA GLU A 136 -0.28 14.00 13.98
C GLU A 136 1.14 14.47 14.25
N THR A 137 1.57 14.43 15.52
CA THR A 137 2.94 14.75 15.94
C THR A 137 3.89 13.57 15.74
N GLU A 138 5.23 13.82 15.74
CA GLU A 138 6.26 12.77 15.69
C GLU A 138 6.05 11.69 16.77
N ALA A 139 5.74 12.11 18.00
CA ALA A 139 5.54 11.19 19.11
C ALA A 139 4.32 10.28 18.89
N GLU A 140 3.22 10.84 18.38
CA GLU A 140 2.02 10.09 18.05
C GLU A 140 2.27 9.11 16.91
N MET A 141 2.99 9.50 15.87
CA MET A 141 3.41 8.64 14.78
C MET A 141 4.20 7.42 15.28
N ARG A 142 5.20 7.66 16.14
CA ARG A 142 6.02 6.56 16.70
C ARG A 142 5.22 5.64 17.61
N VAL A 143 4.34 6.18 18.44
CA VAL A 143 3.45 5.36 19.29
C VAL A 143 2.54 4.49 18.43
N ARG A 144 2.01 5.04 17.36
CA ARG A 144 1.18 4.28 16.42
C ARG A 144 1.96 3.16 15.75
N GLU A 145 3.15 3.43 15.21
CA GLU A 145 4.00 2.41 14.57
C GLU A 145 4.35 1.25 15.51
N VAL A 146 4.74 1.56 16.74
CA VAL A 146 5.04 0.52 17.76
C VAL A 146 3.80 -0.29 18.12
N SER A 147 2.65 0.39 18.26
CA SER A 147 1.38 -0.28 18.54
C SER A 147 0.94 -1.19 17.39
N GLU A 148 1.04 -0.72 16.15
CA GLU A 148 0.75 -1.52 14.94
C GLU A 148 1.66 -2.75 14.85
N ALA A 149 2.96 -2.58 14.96
CA ALA A 149 3.92 -3.69 14.92
C ALA A 149 3.64 -4.73 16.01
N GLY A 150 3.33 -4.29 17.23
CA GLY A 150 2.94 -5.19 18.32
C GLY A 150 1.65 -5.96 18.06
N ARG A 151 0.68 -5.35 17.38
CA ARG A 151 -0.57 -6.04 16.99
C ARG A 151 -0.32 -7.06 15.89
N TYR A 152 0.43 -6.72 14.85
CA TYR A 152 0.76 -7.62 13.75
C TYR A 152 1.53 -8.85 14.25
N GLN A 153 2.50 -8.65 15.14
CA GLN A 153 3.23 -9.74 15.77
C GLN A 153 2.29 -10.63 16.62
N LYS A 154 1.39 -10.02 17.39
CA LYS A 154 0.50 -10.75 18.31
C LYS A 154 -0.59 -11.53 17.59
N TYR A 155 -1.17 -10.97 16.52
CA TYR A 155 -2.36 -11.54 15.88
C TYR A 155 -2.03 -12.43 14.70
N TYR A 156 -0.96 -12.12 13.98
CA TYR A 156 -0.62 -12.75 12.71
C TYR A 156 0.77 -13.38 12.69
N ASP A 157 1.52 -13.25 13.80
CA ASP A 157 2.95 -13.63 13.86
C ASP A 157 3.81 -12.94 12.78
N ILE A 158 3.40 -11.73 12.37
CA ILE A 158 4.11 -10.92 11.37
C ILE A 158 5.11 -10.01 12.05
N ASP A 159 6.39 -10.13 11.68
CA ASP A 159 7.39 -9.09 11.88
C ASP A 159 7.34 -8.10 10.71
N VAL A 160 6.76 -6.93 10.93
CA VAL A 160 6.62 -5.89 9.90
C VAL A 160 7.95 -5.34 9.38
N GLU A 161 9.06 -5.62 10.07
CA GLU A 161 10.41 -5.26 9.64
C GLU A 161 11.05 -6.34 8.75
N ASP A 162 10.45 -7.53 8.64
CA ASP A 162 10.86 -8.53 7.67
C ASP A 162 10.52 -8.05 6.26
N ARG A 163 11.55 -7.91 5.43
CA ARG A 163 11.45 -7.38 4.06
C ARG A 163 12.02 -8.34 3.03
N GLU A 164 12.34 -9.57 3.44
CA GLU A 164 13.04 -10.53 2.58
C GLU A 164 12.20 -10.92 1.35
N PHE A 165 10.88 -10.97 1.50
CA PHE A 165 9.96 -11.32 0.41
C PHE A 165 9.50 -10.13 -0.44
N TYR A 166 9.96 -8.91 -0.18
CA TYR A 166 9.69 -7.75 -1.03
C TYR A 166 10.66 -7.70 -2.21
N ASP A 167 10.12 -7.57 -3.43
CA ASP A 167 10.90 -7.51 -4.67
C ASP A 167 11.72 -6.22 -4.76
N LEU A 168 11.16 -5.10 -4.24
CA LEU A 168 11.82 -3.81 -4.21
C LEU A 168 11.78 -3.19 -2.81
N ASN A 169 12.96 -2.86 -2.29
CA ASN A 169 13.12 -2.06 -1.07
C ASN A 169 13.73 -0.70 -1.44
N ILE A 170 12.94 0.39 -1.36
CA ILE A 170 13.33 1.70 -1.85
C ILE A 170 13.42 2.72 -0.72
N ASN A 171 14.60 3.28 -0.49
CA ASN A 171 14.79 4.43 0.40
C ASN A 171 14.38 5.72 -0.32
N THR A 172 13.18 6.21 -0.05
CA THR A 172 12.60 7.39 -0.70
C THR A 172 13.23 8.72 -0.27
N ALA A 173 14.09 8.72 0.76
CA ALA A 173 14.90 9.89 1.11
C ALA A 173 16.07 10.09 0.14
N ARG A 174 16.48 9.05 -0.58
CA ARG A 174 17.58 9.10 -1.58
C ARG A 174 17.10 9.42 -2.98
N TRP A 175 15.83 9.18 -3.25
CA TRP A 175 15.20 9.35 -4.55
C TRP A 175 14.05 10.35 -4.44
N GLY A 176 14.05 11.40 -5.22
CA GLY A 176 12.89 12.29 -5.32
C GLY A 176 11.66 11.54 -5.86
N LYS A 177 10.46 12.11 -5.67
CA LYS A 177 9.19 11.50 -6.11
C LYS A 177 9.23 10.98 -7.57
N ALA A 178 9.86 11.74 -8.48
CA ALA A 178 10.02 11.33 -9.88
C ALA A 178 10.98 10.14 -10.03
N GLY A 179 12.07 10.09 -9.24
CA GLY A 179 13.02 8.99 -9.25
C GLY A 179 12.41 7.69 -8.74
N VAL A 180 11.66 7.73 -7.62
CA VAL A 180 10.94 6.57 -7.10
C VAL A 180 9.97 6.02 -8.15
N PHE A 181 9.19 6.90 -8.78
CA PHE A 181 8.26 6.50 -9.84
C PHE A 181 8.98 5.82 -11.01
N GLN A 182 10.10 6.37 -11.48
CA GLN A 182 10.85 5.79 -12.60
C GLN A 182 11.45 4.42 -12.26
N LEU A 183 11.94 4.22 -11.03
CA LEU A 183 12.43 2.93 -10.57
C LEU A 183 11.33 1.88 -10.61
N VAL A 184 10.18 2.20 -10.04
CA VAL A 184 9.03 1.29 -10.00
C VAL A 184 8.45 1.06 -11.39
N LYS A 185 8.32 2.11 -12.21
CA LYS A 185 7.90 1.98 -13.61
C LYS A 185 8.79 1.00 -14.37
N THR A 186 10.11 1.13 -14.22
CA THR A 186 11.06 0.22 -14.88
C THR A 186 10.88 -1.22 -14.38
N ALA A 187 10.66 -1.42 -13.08
CA ALA A 187 10.41 -2.76 -12.54
C ALA A 187 9.14 -3.38 -13.14
N ILE A 188 8.04 -2.61 -13.24
CA ILE A 188 6.79 -3.06 -13.84
C ILE A 188 6.99 -3.43 -15.33
N GLU A 189 7.69 -2.58 -16.08
CA GLU A 189 7.95 -2.79 -17.52
C GLU A 189 8.90 -3.96 -17.82
N GLN A 190 9.72 -4.35 -16.84
CA GLN A 190 10.69 -5.45 -16.97
C GLN A 190 10.23 -6.72 -16.23
N TYR A 191 9.07 -6.68 -15.56
CA TYR A 191 8.54 -7.85 -14.88
C TYR A 191 8.28 -8.98 -15.88
N ASP A 192 8.76 -10.16 -15.55
CA ASP A 192 8.57 -11.38 -16.32
C ASP A 192 8.24 -12.54 -15.36
N ALA A 193 7.00 -12.95 -15.34
CA ALA A 193 6.54 -14.05 -14.49
C ALA A 193 7.23 -15.40 -14.82
N GLU A 194 7.75 -15.57 -16.04
CA GLU A 194 8.49 -16.79 -16.41
C GLU A 194 9.93 -16.79 -15.88
N ALA A 195 10.44 -15.61 -15.49
CA ALA A 195 11.77 -15.47 -14.88
C ALA A 195 11.74 -15.61 -13.36
N ASP A 196 10.55 -15.63 -12.74
CA ASP A 196 10.41 -15.85 -11.30
C ASP A 196 10.84 -17.27 -10.92
N GLU A 197 11.89 -17.39 -10.13
CA GLU A 197 12.42 -18.69 -9.66
C GLU A 197 11.68 -19.19 -8.41
N GLY A 198 10.73 -18.44 -7.86
CA GLY A 198 9.97 -18.78 -6.64
C GLY A 198 10.86 -18.96 -5.40
N ALA A 199 12.03 -18.31 -5.37
CA ALA A 199 13.04 -18.51 -4.31
C ALA A 199 12.56 -17.98 -2.96
N TYR A 200 11.67 -17.02 -2.95
CA TYR A 200 11.07 -16.43 -1.76
C TYR A 200 9.56 -16.58 -1.81
N GLU A 201 9.06 -17.60 -1.13
CA GLU A 201 7.61 -17.74 -0.93
C GLU A 201 7.11 -16.64 -0.01
N THR A 202 5.98 -16.05 -0.35
CA THR A 202 5.31 -15.12 0.55
C THR A 202 4.89 -15.89 1.80
N PRO A 203 5.20 -15.38 3.01
CA PRO A 203 4.77 -16.04 4.23
C PRO A 203 3.26 -16.24 4.23
N ALA A 204 2.80 -17.45 4.50
CA ALA A 204 1.37 -17.73 4.69
C ALA A 204 0.92 -17.09 6.00
N VAL A 205 -0.08 -16.25 5.95
CA VAL A 205 -0.67 -15.58 7.11
C VAL A 205 -2.15 -15.98 7.19
N GLU A 206 -2.59 -16.37 8.37
CA GLU A 206 -4.01 -16.60 8.66
C GLU A 206 -4.59 -15.32 9.32
N PHE A 207 -5.49 -14.64 8.60
CA PHE A 207 -6.18 -13.43 9.05
C PHE A 207 -7.51 -13.72 9.75
#